data_4ba3170fc21a587538989b419ad53700
#
_entry.id   4ba3170fc21a587538989b419ad53700
#
_cell.length_a   1.000
_cell.length_b   1.000
_cell.length_c   1.000
_cell.angle_alpha   90.00
_cell.angle_beta   90.00
_cell.angle_gamma   90.00
#
_symmetry.space_group_name_H-M   'P 1'
#
loop_
_entity.id
_entity.type
_entity.pdbx_description
1 polymer ?
#
loop_
_entity_poly.entity_id
_entity_poly.type
_entity_poly.pdbx_seq_one_letter_code
_entity_poly.pdbx_strand_id
1 'polypeptide(L)'
;MSQIDIRSFSQSLNRYVSFKMYIPDDKHNYGGVYDKQNMKTLFILHGYTQDGINWIPEYIAEKYNFAVVIPHGENSFWLDGLSTGHNYCTFIGDELVRYVRNTFGLAQTAEDTAIMGYSMGGFGALHTAFTYPDTFGKVCALSSALIVHEIAGMKTGENNGVANYDYYHECFGNLDEVVASDNNPE
;
A
#
# COMPACT_ATOMS: atom_id res chain seq x y z
N MET A 1 -10.32 2.05 -20.74
CA MET A 1 -9.98 1.74 -19.33
C MET A 1 -11.20 1.29 -18.57
N SER A 2 -11.09 0.22 -17.85
CA SER A 2 -12.16 -0.29 -16.97
C SER A 2 -11.85 0.09 -15.53
N GLN A 3 -12.81 0.70 -14.81
CA GLN A 3 -12.77 0.87 -13.37
C GLN A 3 -13.55 -0.27 -12.72
N ILE A 4 -12.98 -0.88 -11.71
CA ILE A 4 -13.57 -1.99 -10.96
C ILE A 4 -13.51 -1.66 -9.47
N ASP A 5 -14.67 -1.65 -8.82
CA ASP A 5 -14.76 -1.53 -7.36
C ASP A 5 -15.02 -2.93 -6.79
N ILE A 6 -14.12 -3.38 -5.93
CA ILE A 6 -14.13 -4.73 -5.40
C ILE A 6 -14.33 -4.68 -3.89
N ARG A 7 -15.19 -5.57 -3.40
CA ARG A 7 -15.36 -5.83 -1.97
C ARG A 7 -15.15 -7.31 -1.71
N SER A 8 -14.13 -7.63 -0.90
CA SER A 8 -13.78 -9.02 -0.53
C SER A 8 -13.54 -9.15 0.96
N PHE A 9 -13.66 -10.36 1.49
CA PHE A 9 -13.27 -10.62 2.88
C PHE A 9 -11.76 -10.80 2.94
N SER A 10 -11.10 -10.04 3.80
CA SER A 10 -9.67 -10.19 4.11
C SER A 10 -9.49 -11.01 5.38
N GLN A 11 -8.63 -12.02 5.30
CA GLN A 11 -8.23 -12.82 6.46
C GLN A 11 -7.24 -12.06 7.33
N SER A 12 -6.30 -11.34 6.72
CA SER A 12 -5.31 -10.52 7.42
C SER A 12 -5.96 -9.42 8.26
N LEU A 13 -7.05 -8.82 7.73
CA LEU A 13 -7.79 -7.75 8.40
C LEU A 13 -9.07 -8.23 9.09
N ASN A 14 -9.39 -9.52 8.98
CA ASN A 14 -10.57 -10.17 9.60
C ASN A 14 -11.89 -9.43 9.35
N ARG A 15 -12.06 -8.83 8.18
CA ARG A 15 -13.24 -8.05 7.78
C ARG A 15 -13.39 -7.95 6.28
N TYR A 16 -14.56 -7.45 5.84
CA TYR A 16 -14.71 -7.02 4.44
C TYR A 16 -13.93 -5.74 4.20
N VAL A 17 -13.12 -5.76 3.15
CA VAL A 17 -12.34 -4.62 2.66
C VAL A 17 -12.79 -4.25 1.25
N SER A 18 -12.59 -2.99 0.90
CA SER A 18 -12.83 -2.49 -0.45
C SER A 18 -11.54 -1.98 -1.05
N PHE A 19 -11.37 -2.19 -2.33
CA PHE A 19 -10.28 -1.61 -3.12
C PHE A 19 -10.76 -1.34 -4.54
N LYS A 20 -10.09 -0.42 -5.21
CA LYS A 20 -10.40 -0.02 -6.57
C LYS A 20 -9.30 -0.49 -7.50
N MET A 21 -9.67 -0.85 -8.74
CA MET A 21 -8.72 -1.12 -9.79
C MET A 21 -9.04 -0.30 -11.05
N TYR A 22 -7.99 0.16 -11.72
CA TYR A 22 -8.04 0.68 -13.07
C TYR A 22 -7.28 -0.27 -13.98
N ILE A 23 -7.95 -0.81 -14.99
CA ILE A 23 -7.34 -1.75 -15.94
C ILE A 23 -7.46 -1.16 -17.35
N PRO A 24 -6.34 -0.92 -18.05
CA PRO A 24 -6.35 -0.54 -19.45
C PRO A 24 -7.14 -1.53 -20.30
N ASP A 25 -7.85 -1.04 -21.32
CA ASP A 25 -8.55 -1.85 -22.31
C ASP A 25 -8.27 -1.35 -23.72
N ASP A 26 -8.73 -2.11 -24.72
CA ASP A 26 -8.49 -1.83 -26.14
C ASP A 26 -9.45 -0.79 -26.75
N LYS A 27 -10.40 -0.25 -25.98
CA LYS A 27 -11.50 0.58 -26.50
C LYS A 27 -11.20 2.08 -26.48
N HIS A 28 -10.47 2.54 -25.48
CA HIS A 28 -10.08 3.94 -25.32
C HIS A 28 -8.59 4.03 -25.02
N ASN A 29 -7.88 4.63 -25.94
CA ASN A 29 -6.44 4.80 -25.82
C ASN A 29 -6.11 6.32 -25.87
N TYR A 30 -5.79 6.91 -24.72
CA TYR A 30 -5.33 8.30 -24.60
C TYR A 30 -3.90 8.51 -25.13
N GLY A 31 -3.56 7.84 -26.25
CA GLY A 31 -2.21 7.87 -26.81
C GLY A 31 -1.21 6.91 -26.17
N GLY A 32 -1.70 6.01 -25.31
CA GLY A 32 -0.91 4.91 -24.74
C GLY A 32 -0.93 3.66 -25.64
N VAL A 33 -0.15 2.68 -25.27
CA VAL A 33 -0.10 1.38 -25.92
C VAL A 33 -0.77 0.35 -25.02
N TYR A 34 -1.93 -0.18 -25.46
CA TYR A 34 -2.52 -1.33 -24.78
C TYR A 34 -1.78 -2.60 -25.18
N ASP A 35 -1.13 -3.21 -24.21
CA ASP A 35 -0.47 -4.50 -24.36
C ASP A 35 -0.79 -5.40 -23.17
N LYS A 36 -1.75 -6.31 -23.36
CA LYS A 36 -2.20 -7.21 -22.30
C LYS A 36 -1.09 -8.13 -21.78
N GLN A 37 -0.15 -8.52 -22.66
CA GLN A 37 0.90 -9.47 -22.30
C GLN A 37 2.02 -8.83 -21.47
N ASN A 38 2.26 -7.52 -21.68
CA ASN A 38 3.31 -6.76 -20.98
C ASN A 38 2.72 -5.73 -20.00
N MET A 39 1.46 -5.91 -19.58
CA MET A 39 0.83 -5.02 -18.60
C MET A 39 1.49 -5.19 -17.23
N LYS A 40 2.01 -4.08 -16.69
CA LYS A 40 2.57 -4.06 -15.33
C LYS A 40 1.47 -3.74 -14.32
N THR A 41 1.68 -4.09 -13.07
CA THR A 41 0.74 -3.82 -11.98
C THR A 41 1.35 -2.85 -10.98
N LEU A 42 0.61 -1.80 -10.63
CA LEU A 42 1.02 -0.78 -9.68
C LEU A 42 0.04 -0.74 -8.50
N PHE A 43 0.53 -1.09 -7.32
CA PHE A 43 -0.19 -0.90 -6.06
C PHE A 43 0.08 0.50 -5.53
N ILE A 44 -0.98 1.24 -5.13
CA ILE A 44 -0.85 2.64 -4.69
C ILE A 44 -1.42 2.78 -3.29
N LEU A 45 -0.56 3.17 -2.35
CA LEU A 45 -0.88 3.33 -0.94
C LEU A 45 -1.13 4.80 -0.58
N HIS A 46 -2.28 5.09 0.02
CA HIS A 46 -2.68 6.44 0.39
C HIS A 46 -1.98 6.95 1.65
N GLY A 47 -2.00 8.27 1.85
CA GLY A 47 -1.47 8.94 3.04
C GLY A 47 -2.43 8.89 4.24
N TYR A 48 -1.96 9.44 5.37
CA TYR A 48 -2.73 9.57 6.60
C TYR A 48 -4.02 10.37 6.36
N THR A 49 -5.11 9.97 6.97
CA THR A 49 -6.47 10.54 6.84
C THR A 49 -7.09 10.48 5.44
N GLN A 50 -6.51 9.72 4.53
CA GLN A 50 -7.07 9.49 3.19
C GLN A 50 -7.73 8.12 3.10
N ASP A 51 -8.64 7.96 2.14
CA ASP A 51 -9.35 6.71 1.87
C ASP A 51 -9.11 6.16 0.45
N GLY A 52 -8.28 6.82 -0.29
CA GLY A 52 -7.93 6.49 -1.67
C GLY A 52 -7.02 7.55 -2.27
N ILE A 53 -6.61 7.35 -3.51
CA ILE A 53 -5.71 8.29 -4.17
C ILE A 53 -6.45 9.01 -5.28
N ASN A 54 -6.81 10.25 -5.02
CA ASN A 54 -7.46 11.11 -6.00
C ASN A 54 -6.48 12.03 -6.75
N TRP A 55 -5.17 11.96 -6.42
CA TRP A 55 -4.16 12.83 -7.01
C TRP A 55 -3.44 12.22 -8.23
N ILE A 56 -3.60 10.93 -8.46
CA ILE A 56 -3.11 10.29 -9.69
C ILE A 56 -4.21 10.31 -10.73
N PRO A 57 -3.99 10.97 -11.88
CA PRO A 57 -4.96 10.97 -12.95
C PRO A 57 -5.18 9.56 -13.51
N GLU A 58 -6.42 9.14 -13.63
CA GLU A 58 -6.82 7.80 -14.09
C GLU A 58 -6.22 7.42 -15.44
N TYR A 59 -6.10 8.38 -16.37
CA TYR A 59 -5.52 8.15 -17.69
C TYR A 59 -4.07 7.65 -17.68
N ILE A 60 -3.35 7.79 -16.56
CA ILE A 60 -1.97 7.30 -16.41
C ILE A 60 -1.92 5.78 -16.55
N ALA A 61 -2.93 5.08 -16.05
CA ALA A 61 -3.05 3.64 -16.23
C ALA A 61 -2.98 3.24 -17.72
N GLU A 62 -3.77 3.90 -18.56
CA GLU A 62 -3.77 3.63 -20.01
C GLU A 62 -2.49 4.10 -20.68
N LYS A 63 -2.02 5.31 -20.34
CA LYS A 63 -0.85 5.90 -20.99
C LYS A 63 0.40 5.05 -20.82
N TYR A 64 0.54 4.40 -19.68
CA TYR A 64 1.75 3.63 -19.35
C TYR A 64 1.52 2.12 -19.26
N ASN A 65 0.35 1.64 -19.67
CA ASN A 65 -0.02 0.22 -19.65
C ASN A 65 0.08 -0.41 -18.25
N PHE A 66 -0.38 0.29 -17.22
CA PHE A 66 -0.44 -0.20 -15.86
C PHE A 66 -1.85 -0.63 -15.48
N ALA A 67 -1.99 -1.82 -14.91
CA ALA A 67 -3.11 -2.11 -14.02
C ALA A 67 -2.83 -1.46 -12.66
N VAL A 68 -3.69 -0.58 -12.20
CA VAL A 68 -3.51 0.15 -10.94
C VAL A 68 -4.44 -0.44 -9.88
N VAL A 69 -3.91 -0.75 -8.70
CA VAL A 69 -4.65 -1.29 -7.55
C VAL A 69 -4.56 -0.29 -6.40
N ILE A 70 -5.71 0.16 -5.89
CA ILE A 70 -5.80 1.19 -4.85
C ILE A 70 -6.57 0.62 -3.65
N PRO A 71 -5.87 0.04 -2.67
CA PRO A 71 -6.49 -0.45 -1.44
C PRO A 71 -6.82 0.68 -0.46
N HIS A 72 -7.70 0.36 0.50
CA HIS A 72 -7.96 1.18 1.67
C HIS A 72 -7.18 0.63 2.86
N GLY A 73 -6.33 1.46 3.47
CA GLY A 73 -5.40 1.10 4.55
C GLY A 73 -5.69 1.79 5.87
N GLU A 74 -6.77 2.57 5.97
CA GLU A 74 -7.05 3.37 7.17
C GLU A 74 -5.83 4.22 7.61
N ASN A 75 -5.69 4.50 8.89
CA ASN A 75 -4.52 5.17 9.45
C ASN A 75 -3.58 4.14 10.09
N SER A 76 -3.06 3.20 9.31
CA SER A 76 -2.33 2.02 9.82
C SER A 76 -0.81 2.08 9.64
N PHE A 77 -0.28 3.13 9.03
CA PHE A 77 1.10 3.15 8.49
C PHE A 77 1.40 1.97 7.55
N TRP A 78 0.37 1.22 7.15
CA TRP A 78 0.49 0.01 6.34
C TRP A 78 1.36 -1.07 6.99
N LEU A 79 1.41 -1.06 8.33
CA LEU A 79 2.13 -2.03 9.16
C LEU A 79 1.19 -3.14 9.66
N ASP A 80 1.77 -4.20 10.15
CA ASP A 80 1.05 -5.20 10.94
C ASP A 80 0.99 -4.72 12.39
N GLY A 81 -0.12 -4.07 12.75
CA GLY A 81 -0.35 -3.49 14.07
C GLY A 81 -0.63 -4.53 15.15
N LEU A 82 -0.72 -4.08 16.40
CA LEU A 82 -0.89 -4.96 17.56
C LEU A 82 -2.27 -5.59 17.67
N SER A 83 -3.30 -4.89 17.21
CA SER A 83 -4.68 -5.36 17.34
C SER A 83 -5.03 -6.42 16.29
N THR A 84 -5.92 -7.34 16.67
CA THR A 84 -6.47 -8.34 15.75
C THR A 84 -7.13 -7.69 14.55
N GLY A 85 -6.75 -8.12 13.35
CA GLY A 85 -7.30 -7.59 12.10
C GLY A 85 -6.65 -6.27 11.63
N HIS A 86 -5.46 -5.96 12.12
CA HIS A 86 -4.65 -4.80 11.69
C HIS A 86 -3.38 -5.19 10.94
N ASN A 87 -3.36 -6.36 10.29
CA ASN A 87 -2.18 -6.84 9.55
C ASN A 87 -2.15 -6.26 8.12
N TYR A 88 -1.88 -4.97 8.00
CA TYR A 88 -1.96 -4.26 6.72
C TYR A 88 -0.77 -4.53 5.81
N CYS A 89 0.43 -4.74 6.37
CA CYS A 89 1.60 -5.14 5.58
C CYS A 89 1.39 -6.53 4.96
N THR A 90 0.92 -7.49 5.75
CA THR A 90 0.55 -8.82 5.27
C THR A 90 -0.60 -8.76 4.24
N PHE A 91 -1.60 -7.92 4.50
CA PHE A 91 -2.71 -7.73 3.55
C PHE A 91 -2.20 -7.28 2.17
N ILE A 92 -1.34 -6.26 2.11
CA ILE A 92 -0.82 -5.74 0.85
C ILE A 92 0.21 -6.69 0.24
N GLY A 93 1.19 -7.14 1.03
CA GLY A 93 2.36 -7.86 0.54
C GLY A 93 2.08 -9.30 0.08
N ASP A 94 1.11 -9.95 0.69
CA ASP A 94 0.72 -11.32 0.37
C ASP A 94 -0.73 -11.41 -0.12
N GLU A 95 -1.71 -11.10 0.73
CA GLU A 95 -3.12 -11.46 0.48
C GLU A 95 -3.69 -10.77 -0.76
N LEU A 96 -3.57 -9.43 -0.85
CA LEU A 96 -4.12 -8.66 -1.96
C LEU A 96 -3.39 -8.95 -3.27
N VAL A 97 -2.07 -9.07 -3.25
CA VAL A 97 -1.29 -9.43 -4.45
C VAL A 97 -1.70 -10.81 -4.93
N ARG A 98 -1.82 -11.79 -4.05
CA ARG A 98 -2.27 -13.15 -4.39
C ARG A 98 -3.70 -13.14 -4.96
N TYR A 99 -4.60 -12.33 -4.39
CA TYR A 99 -5.94 -12.15 -4.93
C TYR A 99 -5.90 -11.60 -6.37
N VAL A 100 -5.11 -10.55 -6.62
CA VAL A 100 -4.96 -9.94 -7.94
C VAL A 100 -4.35 -10.92 -8.96
N ARG A 101 -3.35 -11.69 -8.53
CA ARG A 101 -2.75 -12.77 -9.35
C ARG A 101 -3.76 -13.81 -9.78
N ASN A 102 -4.48 -14.35 -8.81
CA ASN A 102 -5.38 -15.48 -9.05
C ASN A 102 -6.65 -15.07 -9.80
N THR A 103 -7.17 -13.86 -9.54
CA THR A 103 -8.45 -13.41 -10.11
C THR A 103 -8.28 -12.78 -11.48
N PHE A 104 -7.23 -11.98 -11.67
CA PHE A 104 -7.05 -11.16 -12.88
C PHE A 104 -5.87 -11.59 -13.75
N GLY A 105 -4.99 -12.47 -13.26
CA GLY A 105 -3.77 -12.84 -13.98
C GLY A 105 -2.74 -11.72 -14.07
N LEU A 106 -2.82 -10.74 -13.17
CA LEU A 106 -1.92 -9.58 -13.08
C LEU A 106 -0.86 -9.78 -11.99
N ALA A 107 0.15 -8.91 -11.89
CA ALA A 107 1.20 -8.96 -10.86
C ALA A 107 1.87 -10.34 -10.73
N GLN A 108 2.14 -11.02 -11.84
CA GLN A 108 2.60 -12.41 -11.84
C GLN A 108 4.05 -12.59 -11.35
N THR A 109 4.89 -11.60 -11.58
CA THR A 109 6.30 -11.62 -11.19
C THR A 109 6.66 -10.34 -10.42
N ALA A 110 7.74 -10.35 -9.66
CA ALA A 110 8.25 -9.14 -9.01
C ALA A 110 8.61 -8.06 -10.04
N GLU A 111 9.16 -8.43 -11.19
CA GLU A 111 9.47 -7.49 -12.27
C GLU A 111 8.24 -6.75 -12.80
N ASP A 112 7.08 -7.42 -12.79
CA ASP A 112 5.82 -6.87 -13.28
C ASP A 112 5.00 -6.17 -12.19
N THR A 113 5.49 -6.18 -10.94
CA THR A 113 4.77 -5.67 -9.78
C THR A 113 5.53 -4.53 -9.14
N ALA A 114 4.88 -3.38 -9.06
CA ALA A 114 5.39 -2.19 -8.40
C ALA A 114 4.47 -1.76 -7.25
N ILE A 115 5.05 -1.12 -6.24
CA ILE A 115 4.32 -0.48 -5.17
C ILE A 115 4.76 0.97 -5.05
N MET A 116 3.80 1.87 -4.84
CA MET A 116 4.10 3.26 -4.54
C MET A 116 3.18 3.80 -3.46
N GLY A 117 3.59 4.90 -2.84
CA GLY A 117 2.76 5.58 -1.88
C GLY A 117 3.24 6.99 -1.57
N TYR A 118 2.37 7.75 -0.91
CA TYR A 118 2.63 9.13 -0.49
C TYR A 118 2.53 9.25 1.03
N SER A 119 3.45 10.01 1.65
CA SER A 119 3.44 10.26 3.10
C SER A 119 3.42 8.94 3.90
N MET A 120 2.38 8.68 4.71
CA MET A 120 2.15 7.40 5.38
C MET A 120 2.19 6.21 4.38
N GLY A 121 1.60 6.38 3.19
CA GLY A 121 1.65 5.36 2.14
C GLY A 121 3.06 5.19 1.54
N GLY A 122 3.86 6.25 1.53
CA GLY A 122 5.27 6.18 1.13
C GLY A 122 6.10 5.35 2.11
N PHE A 123 5.87 5.53 3.41
CA PHE A 123 6.42 4.67 4.46
C PHE A 123 6.01 3.22 4.24
N GLY A 124 4.69 2.96 4.11
CA GLY A 124 4.15 1.63 3.89
C GLY A 124 4.66 0.96 2.62
N ALA A 125 4.87 1.72 1.54
CA ALA A 125 5.41 1.20 0.29
C ALA A 125 6.86 0.71 0.46
N LEU A 126 7.71 1.46 1.16
CA LEU A 126 9.08 1.04 1.49
C LEU A 126 9.07 -0.21 2.37
N HIS A 127 8.36 -0.14 3.50
CA HIS A 127 8.29 -1.24 4.45
C HIS A 127 7.78 -2.52 3.79
N THR A 128 6.67 -2.45 3.07
CA THR A 128 6.09 -3.63 2.41
C THR A 128 7.01 -4.19 1.32
N ALA A 129 7.65 -3.33 0.51
CA ALA A 129 8.58 -3.81 -0.53
C ALA A 129 9.81 -4.50 0.07
N PHE A 130 10.33 -4.02 1.17
CA PHE A 130 11.49 -4.63 1.84
C PHE A 130 11.12 -5.93 2.57
N THR A 131 9.90 -6.00 3.12
CA THR A 131 9.38 -7.22 3.75
C THR A 131 9.06 -8.31 2.71
N TYR A 132 8.60 -7.91 1.52
CA TYR A 132 8.20 -8.83 0.43
C TYR A 132 8.99 -8.57 -0.87
N PRO A 133 10.33 -8.74 -0.88
CA PRO A 133 11.18 -8.42 -2.03
C PRO A 133 10.91 -9.30 -3.26
N ASP A 134 10.42 -10.53 -3.04
CA ASP A 134 10.02 -11.45 -4.11
C ASP A 134 8.64 -11.09 -4.72
N THR A 135 7.93 -10.16 -4.12
CA THR A 135 6.62 -9.69 -4.60
C THR A 135 6.74 -8.39 -5.39
N PHE A 136 7.53 -7.44 -4.89
CA PHE A 136 7.65 -6.11 -5.49
C PHE A 136 9.06 -5.87 -6.00
N GLY A 137 9.23 -5.85 -7.32
CA GLY A 137 10.52 -5.54 -7.93
C GLY A 137 10.82 -4.04 -8.04
N LYS A 138 9.82 -3.18 -7.78
CA LYS A 138 9.97 -1.72 -7.86
C LYS A 138 9.17 -1.05 -6.75
N VAL A 139 9.79 -0.05 -6.12
CA VAL A 139 9.14 0.80 -5.11
C VAL A 139 9.33 2.28 -5.45
N CYS A 140 8.30 3.07 -5.22
CA CYS A 140 8.35 4.53 -5.32
C CYS A 140 7.70 5.14 -4.07
N ALA A 141 8.48 5.84 -3.29
CA ALA A 141 8.04 6.45 -2.04
C ALA A 141 8.10 7.98 -2.15
N LEU A 142 6.93 8.61 -2.14
CA LEU A 142 6.78 10.05 -2.33
C LEU A 142 6.60 10.72 -0.97
N SER A 143 7.52 11.63 -0.61
CA SER A 143 7.46 12.37 0.66
C SER A 143 7.12 11.46 1.84
N SER A 144 7.83 10.33 1.94
CA SER A 144 7.56 9.29 2.94
C SER A 144 7.60 9.84 4.36
N ALA A 145 6.63 9.44 5.18
CA ALA A 145 6.60 9.76 6.59
C ALA A 145 7.58 8.86 7.37
N LEU A 146 8.88 9.06 7.18
CA LEU A 146 9.95 8.34 7.90
C LEU A 146 10.08 8.94 9.31
N ILE A 147 9.11 8.61 10.17
CA ILE A 147 8.93 9.24 11.49
C ILE A 147 9.47 8.40 12.65
N VAL A 148 10.11 7.27 12.36
CA VAL A 148 10.54 6.31 13.39
C VAL A 148 11.39 6.99 14.48
N HIS A 149 12.34 7.82 14.05
CA HIS A 149 13.19 8.58 15.01
C HIS A 149 12.44 9.67 15.77
N GLU A 150 11.34 10.20 15.22
CA GLU A 150 10.53 11.24 15.87
C GLU A 150 9.62 10.66 16.97
N ILE A 151 9.14 9.43 16.76
CA ILE A 151 8.24 8.75 17.71
C ILE A 151 8.97 7.87 18.72
N ALA A 152 10.26 7.62 18.48
CA ALA A 152 11.07 6.79 19.37
C ALA A 152 11.10 7.36 20.81
N GLY A 153 10.79 6.49 21.77
CA GLY A 153 10.78 6.87 23.18
C GLY A 153 9.55 7.66 23.64
N MET A 154 8.58 7.95 22.77
CA MET A 154 7.30 8.54 23.21
C MET A 154 6.65 7.72 24.32
N LYS A 155 5.94 8.40 25.21
CA LYS A 155 5.28 7.81 26.39
C LYS A 155 3.77 8.04 26.38
N THR A 156 3.06 7.22 27.13
CA THR A 156 1.60 7.34 27.32
C THR A 156 1.21 8.78 27.70
N GLY A 157 0.27 9.33 26.98
CA GLY A 157 -0.23 10.71 27.16
C GLY A 157 0.50 11.76 26.30
N GLU A 158 1.59 11.41 25.62
CA GLU A 158 2.27 12.33 24.70
C GLU A 158 1.61 12.35 23.32
N ASN A 159 1.79 13.49 22.63
CA ASN A 159 1.30 13.75 21.28
C ASN A 159 2.29 14.67 20.55
N ASN A 160 2.67 14.32 19.32
CA ASN A 160 3.62 15.10 18.53
C ASN A 160 2.97 16.14 17.59
N GLY A 161 1.67 16.42 17.77
CA GLY A 161 0.92 17.34 16.93
C GLY A 161 0.24 16.69 15.72
N VAL A 162 0.62 15.46 15.37
CA VAL A 162 -0.02 14.63 14.32
C VAL A 162 -0.88 13.55 14.96
N ALA A 163 -0.29 12.77 15.88
CA ALA A 163 -1.00 11.71 16.59
C ALA A 163 -0.42 11.49 18.00
N ASN A 164 -1.15 10.75 18.83
CA ASN A 164 -0.76 10.42 20.19
C ASN A 164 0.04 9.11 20.27
N TYR A 165 0.62 8.87 21.44
CA TYR A 165 1.34 7.64 21.78
C TYR A 165 0.53 6.39 21.45
N ASP A 166 -0.74 6.32 21.86
CA ASP A 166 -1.55 5.08 21.72
C ASP A 166 -1.72 4.68 20.25
N TYR A 167 -1.88 5.65 19.36
CA TYR A 167 -1.94 5.43 17.93
C TYR A 167 -0.62 4.87 17.38
N TYR A 168 0.51 5.52 17.73
CA TYR A 168 1.81 5.04 17.25
C TYR A 168 2.18 3.68 17.86
N HIS A 169 1.87 3.47 19.12
CA HIS A 169 2.08 2.17 19.78
C HIS A 169 1.26 1.07 19.10
N GLU A 170 0.01 1.35 18.72
CA GLU A 170 -0.82 0.40 17.97
C GLU A 170 -0.20 0.02 16.62
N CYS A 171 0.32 1.00 15.88
CA CYS A 171 0.88 0.75 14.55
C CYS A 171 2.28 0.12 14.59
N PHE A 172 3.16 0.64 15.46
CA PHE A 172 4.60 0.35 15.45
C PHE A 172 5.06 -0.61 16.55
N GLY A 173 4.21 -0.89 17.54
CA GLY A 173 4.58 -1.69 18.71
C GLY A 173 5.36 -0.87 19.75
N ASN A 174 6.36 -1.47 20.37
CA ASN A 174 7.13 -0.84 21.44
C ASN A 174 7.97 0.35 20.92
N LEU A 175 7.57 1.58 21.28
CA LEU A 175 8.23 2.79 20.80
C LEU A 175 9.63 3.01 21.41
N ASP A 176 10.00 2.34 22.49
CA ASP A 176 11.37 2.38 23.05
C ASP A 176 12.36 1.57 22.17
N GLU A 177 11.85 0.62 21.38
CA GLU A 177 12.64 -0.29 20.56
C GLU A 177 12.41 -0.05 19.04
N VAL A 178 11.53 0.87 18.67
CA VAL A 178 11.04 1.04 17.30
C VAL A 178 12.14 1.28 16.27
N VAL A 179 13.21 1.99 16.65
CA VAL A 179 14.36 2.28 15.75
C VAL A 179 15.08 1.00 15.31
N ALA A 180 15.15 0.00 16.20
CA ALA A 180 15.81 -1.28 15.94
C ALA A 180 14.82 -2.40 15.54
N SER A 181 13.54 -2.07 15.38
CA SER A 181 12.49 -3.04 15.04
C SER A 181 12.39 -3.27 13.54
N ASP A 182 11.76 -4.38 13.15
CA ASP A 182 11.44 -4.68 11.76
C ASP A 182 10.42 -3.69 11.14
N ASN A 183 9.77 -2.87 11.97
CA ASN A 183 8.86 -1.82 11.51
C ASN A 183 9.59 -0.54 11.06
N ASN A 184 10.91 -0.50 11.14
CA ASN A 184 11.73 0.59 10.63
C ASN A 184 12.30 0.25 9.24
N PRO A 185 11.88 0.92 8.17
CA PRO A 185 12.38 0.66 6.81
C PRO A 185 13.72 1.37 6.50
N GLU A 186 14.33 2.06 7.47
CA GLU A 186 15.60 2.81 7.33
C GLU A 186 16.85 1.96 7.55
#